data_9d50ba840f1128c1e2c03ce90d8b4881
#
_entry.id   9d50ba840f1128c1e2c03ce90d8b4881
#
_cell.length_a   1.000
_cell.length_b   1.000
_cell.length_c   1.000
_cell.angle_alpha   90.00
_cell.angle_beta   90.00
_cell.angle_gamma   90.00
#
_symmetry.space_group_name_H-M   'P 1'
#
loop_
_entity.id
_entity.type
_entity.pdbx_description
1 polymer ?
#
loop_
_entity_poly.entity_id
_entity_poly.type
_entity_poly.pdbx_seq_one_letter_code
_entity_poly.pdbx_strand_id
1 'polypeptide(L)'
;KQGDEIILSAMEHHSNIVPWQMLSDKTGARLRVAPMDSNGVLIMDEYSKICNKNTKLVVISHVSNALGTINPIESILSIAHSNNAVVLIDGAQAAPHIKIDVQNLDIDFYVVSGHKLMGPTGVGVLYGKEKLLNLLPPYQGGGEMIDQVTFEKTTYAGLPLSLIHI
;
A
#
# COMPACT_ATOMS: atom_id res chain seq x y z
N LYS A 1 -7.09 -7.19 -12.51
CA LYS A 1 -7.89 -7.63 -13.67
C LYS A 1 -9.36 -7.60 -13.33
N GLN A 2 -10.22 -7.74 -14.33
CA GLN A 2 -11.68 -7.81 -14.12
C GLN A 2 -12.05 -8.92 -13.10
N GLY A 3 -12.88 -8.57 -12.12
CA GLY A 3 -13.29 -9.45 -11.04
C GLY A 3 -12.41 -9.42 -9.80
N ASP A 4 -11.19 -8.90 -9.87
CA ASP A 4 -10.38 -8.63 -8.69
C ASP A 4 -10.96 -7.46 -7.89
N GLU A 5 -10.77 -7.47 -6.57
CA GLU A 5 -11.26 -6.43 -5.67
C GLU A 5 -10.11 -5.77 -4.90
N ILE A 6 -10.24 -4.45 -4.71
CA ILE A 6 -9.36 -3.62 -3.89
C ILE A 6 -10.21 -3.04 -2.77
N ILE A 7 -9.82 -3.23 -1.51
CA ILE A 7 -10.54 -2.69 -0.36
C ILE A 7 -9.83 -1.44 0.15
N LEU A 8 -10.61 -0.38 0.35
CA LEU A 8 -10.22 0.87 1.01
C LEU A 8 -11.07 1.08 2.26
N SER A 9 -10.62 1.89 3.21
CA SER A 9 -11.52 2.37 4.26
C SER A 9 -12.24 3.65 3.85
N ALA A 10 -13.35 3.97 4.52
CA ALA A 10 -14.10 5.21 4.29
C ALA A 10 -13.37 6.47 4.77
N MET A 11 -12.24 6.32 5.49
CA MET A 11 -11.46 7.42 6.07
C MET A 11 -10.14 7.72 5.34
N GLU A 12 -9.95 7.17 4.13
CA GLU A 12 -8.69 7.31 3.41
C GLU A 12 -8.43 8.75 2.94
N HIS A 13 -7.15 9.13 2.96
CA HIS A 13 -6.69 10.33 2.29
C HIS A 13 -6.78 10.17 0.77
N HIS A 14 -7.01 11.27 0.03
CA HIS A 14 -7.16 11.23 -1.44
C HIS A 14 -5.98 10.55 -2.15
N SER A 15 -4.75 10.70 -1.67
CA SER A 15 -3.58 10.00 -2.22
C SER A 15 -3.68 8.47 -2.10
N ASN A 16 -4.52 7.99 -1.21
CA ASN A 16 -4.81 6.57 -0.99
C ASN A 16 -6.17 6.14 -1.54
N ILE A 17 -6.81 6.97 -2.35
CA ILE A 17 -8.06 6.68 -3.08
C ILE A 17 -7.84 6.74 -4.59
N VAL A 18 -7.37 7.90 -5.06
CA VAL A 18 -7.29 8.22 -6.50
C VAL A 18 -6.44 7.23 -7.31
N PRO A 19 -5.25 6.80 -6.86
CA PRO A 19 -4.46 5.81 -7.63
C PRO A 19 -5.20 4.50 -7.86
N TRP A 20 -6.00 4.08 -6.89
CA TRP A 20 -6.77 2.84 -6.97
C TRP A 20 -8.00 2.97 -7.85
N GLN A 21 -8.62 4.16 -7.90
CA GLN A 21 -9.66 4.47 -8.90
C GLN A 21 -9.08 4.37 -10.32
N MET A 22 -7.95 5.03 -10.57
CA MET A 22 -7.26 4.96 -11.86
C MET A 22 -6.87 3.52 -12.25
N LEU A 23 -6.40 2.72 -11.28
CA LEU A 23 -6.08 1.31 -11.51
C LEU A 23 -7.34 0.51 -11.81
N SER A 24 -8.43 0.75 -11.08
CA SER A 24 -9.74 0.14 -11.29
C SER A 24 -10.25 0.39 -12.71
N ASP A 25 -10.24 1.65 -13.15
CA ASP A 25 -10.64 2.04 -14.50
C ASP A 25 -9.82 1.33 -15.59
N LYS A 26 -8.51 1.23 -15.36
CA LYS A 26 -7.58 0.58 -16.32
C LYS A 26 -7.72 -0.94 -16.39
N THR A 27 -8.05 -1.59 -15.27
CA THR A 27 -7.97 -3.06 -15.16
C THR A 27 -9.31 -3.75 -15.05
N GLY A 28 -10.39 -3.02 -14.78
CA GLY A 28 -11.71 -3.55 -14.44
C GLY A 28 -11.80 -4.17 -13.05
N ALA A 29 -10.82 -3.95 -12.17
CA ALA A 29 -10.91 -4.29 -10.76
C ALA A 29 -11.99 -3.45 -10.07
N ARG A 30 -12.57 -3.96 -8.99
CA ARG A 30 -13.63 -3.26 -8.25
C ARG A 30 -13.10 -2.68 -6.95
N LEU A 31 -13.43 -1.40 -6.69
CA LEU A 31 -13.21 -0.81 -5.38
C LEU A 31 -14.34 -1.19 -4.42
N ARG A 32 -13.95 -1.62 -3.23
CA ARG A 32 -14.84 -1.89 -2.11
C ARG A 32 -14.45 -0.99 -0.95
N VAL A 33 -15.41 -0.43 -0.27
CA VAL A 33 -15.15 0.50 0.83
C VAL A 33 -15.63 -0.12 2.14
N ALA A 34 -14.69 -0.31 3.06
CA ALA A 34 -14.99 -0.70 4.44
C ALA A 34 -15.54 0.52 5.18
N PRO A 35 -16.77 0.44 5.73
CA PRO A 35 -17.41 1.58 6.37
C PRO A 35 -16.81 1.88 7.74
N MET A 36 -17.03 3.11 8.20
CA MET A 36 -16.77 3.53 9.57
C MET A 36 -18.09 3.91 10.25
N ASP A 37 -18.11 3.88 11.56
CA ASP A 37 -19.25 4.31 12.38
C ASP A 37 -19.30 5.84 12.54
N SER A 38 -20.30 6.35 13.27
CA SER A 38 -20.47 7.78 13.57
C SER A 38 -19.34 8.38 14.44
N ASN A 39 -18.55 7.55 15.09
CA ASN A 39 -17.39 7.97 15.88
C ASN A 39 -16.10 7.96 15.04
N GLY A 40 -16.17 7.62 13.75
CA GLY A 40 -15.02 7.53 12.87
C GLY A 40 -14.16 6.27 13.12
N VAL A 41 -14.74 5.20 13.64
CA VAL A 41 -14.07 3.90 13.88
C VAL A 41 -14.44 2.93 12.77
N LEU A 42 -13.45 2.23 12.21
CA LEU A 42 -13.65 1.22 11.17
C LEU A 42 -14.53 0.07 11.71
N ILE A 43 -15.62 -0.24 10.98
CA ILE A 43 -16.52 -1.34 11.36
C ILE A 43 -15.89 -2.66 10.89
N MET A 44 -15.16 -3.32 11.80
CA MET A 44 -14.39 -4.53 11.48
C MET A 44 -15.24 -5.70 10.99
N ASP A 45 -16.48 -5.85 11.49
CA ASP A 45 -17.41 -6.88 11.02
C ASP A 45 -17.76 -6.68 9.55
N GLU A 46 -17.98 -5.42 9.12
CA GLU A 46 -18.26 -5.11 7.72
C GLU A 46 -17.01 -5.26 6.84
N TYR A 47 -15.84 -4.86 7.35
CA TYR A 47 -14.57 -5.12 6.68
C TYR A 47 -14.36 -6.63 6.45
N SER A 48 -14.59 -7.46 7.47
CA SER A 48 -14.45 -8.90 7.37
C SER A 48 -15.40 -9.51 6.34
N LYS A 49 -16.65 -9.02 6.25
CA LYS A 49 -17.65 -9.51 5.28
C LYS A 49 -17.27 -9.19 3.83
N ILE A 50 -16.66 -8.02 3.57
CA ILE A 50 -16.29 -7.64 2.21
C ILE A 50 -14.94 -8.21 1.79
N CYS A 51 -14.07 -8.61 2.73
CA CYS A 51 -12.80 -9.23 2.43
C CYS A 51 -13.00 -10.70 2.07
N ASN A 52 -12.70 -11.06 0.83
CA ASN A 52 -13.00 -12.39 0.28
C ASN A 52 -11.91 -12.84 -0.71
N LYS A 53 -12.04 -14.05 -1.29
CA LYS A 53 -11.07 -14.64 -2.23
C LYS A 53 -10.78 -13.82 -3.49
N ASN A 54 -11.66 -12.89 -3.86
CA ASN A 54 -11.45 -11.98 -4.99
C ASN A 54 -10.66 -10.74 -4.58
N THR A 55 -10.55 -10.46 -3.27
CA THR A 55 -9.74 -9.37 -2.75
C THR A 55 -8.26 -9.64 -3.04
N LYS A 56 -7.61 -8.74 -3.77
CA LYS A 56 -6.18 -8.84 -4.11
C LYS A 56 -5.35 -7.84 -3.34
N LEU A 57 -5.95 -6.73 -2.96
CA LEU A 57 -5.26 -5.65 -2.27
C LEU A 57 -6.20 -5.02 -1.24
N VAL A 58 -5.66 -4.79 -0.06
CA VAL A 58 -6.27 -3.97 1.00
C VAL A 58 -5.38 -2.78 1.23
N VAL A 59 -5.94 -1.57 1.20
CA VAL A 59 -5.19 -0.31 1.34
C VAL A 59 -5.85 0.54 2.40
N ILE A 60 -5.20 0.69 3.55
CA ILE A 60 -5.80 1.35 4.72
C ILE A 60 -4.77 2.25 5.41
N SER A 61 -5.22 3.43 5.82
CA SER A 61 -4.44 4.34 6.67
C SER A 61 -4.25 3.73 8.06
N HIS A 62 -3.03 3.79 8.59
CA HIS A 62 -2.76 3.37 9.98
C HIS A 62 -3.41 4.34 10.96
N VAL A 63 -3.24 5.64 10.71
CA VAL A 63 -3.87 6.72 11.47
C VAL A 63 -4.57 7.66 10.49
N SER A 64 -5.83 7.94 10.71
CA SER A 64 -6.59 8.89 9.88
C SER A 64 -6.05 10.31 10.03
N ASN A 65 -5.77 10.97 8.91
CA ASN A 65 -5.33 12.36 8.90
C ASN A 65 -6.42 13.35 9.31
N ALA A 66 -7.69 13.00 9.17
CA ALA A 66 -8.83 13.86 9.47
C ALA A 66 -9.40 13.60 10.88
N LEU A 67 -9.42 12.34 11.32
CA LEU A 67 -10.09 11.90 12.53
C LEU A 67 -9.12 11.57 13.68
N GLY A 68 -7.85 11.26 13.36
CA GLY A 68 -6.89 10.76 14.34
C GLY A 68 -7.15 9.33 14.79
N THR A 69 -8.14 8.65 14.24
CA THR A 69 -8.46 7.26 14.52
C THR A 69 -7.26 6.37 14.18
N ILE A 70 -6.84 5.53 15.11
CA ILE A 70 -5.83 4.49 14.91
C ILE A 70 -6.54 3.21 14.50
N ASN A 71 -6.29 2.72 13.29
CA ASN A 71 -6.90 1.51 12.80
C ASN A 71 -6.22 0.25 13.36
N PRO A 72 -6.98 -0.85 13.59
CA PRO A 72 -6.48 -2.10 14.19
C PRO A 72 -5.72 -2.93 13.12
N ILE A 73 -4.49 -2.52 12.82
CA ILE A 73 -3.68 -3.06 11.70
C ILE A 73 -3.48 -4.57 11.80
N GLU A 74 -3.21 -5.11 12.98
CA GLU A 74 -3.04 -6.55 13.19
C GLU A 74 -4.28 -7.35 12.76
N SER A 75 -5.47 -6.90 13.15
CA SER A 75 -6.73 -7.54 12.79
C SER A 75 -7.00 -7.43 11.29
N ILE A 76 -6.70 -6.27 10.70
CA ILE A 76 -6.85 -6.01 9.26
C ILE A 76 -5.94 -6.96 8.46
N LEU A 77 -4.67 -7.06 8.84
CA LEU A 77 -3.69 -7.96 8.22
C LEU A 77 -4.12 -9.43 8.33
N SER A 78 -4.54 -9.87 9.51
CA SER A 78 -4.98 -11.24 9.75
C SER A 78 -6.15 -11.64 8.83
N ILE A 79 -7.16 -10.79 8.70
CA ILE A 79 -8.31 -11.03 7.81
C ILE A 79 -7.89 -11.00 6.34
N ALA A 80 -7.08 -10.04 5.93
CA ALA A 80 -6.61 -9.93 4.55
C ALA A 80 -5.75 -11.13 4.14
N HIS A 81 -4.76 -11.48 4.96
CA HIS A 81 -3.85 -12.60 4.69
C HIS A 81 -4.58 -13.94 4.66
N SER A 82 -5.61 -14.16 5.48
CA SER A 82 -6.43 -15.36 5.42
C SER A 82 -7.21 -15.51 4.10
N ASN A 83 -7.39 -14.41 3.36
CA ASN A 83 -7.97 -14.37 2.02
C ASN A 83 -6.90 -14.27 0.89
N ASN A 84 -5.61 -14.40 1.21
CA ASN A 84 -4.49 -14.23 0.30
C ASN A 84 -4.43 -12.84 -0.36
N ALA A 85 -4.92 -11.81 0.30
CA ALA A 85 -4.83 -10.43 -0.13
C ALA A 85 -3.53 -9.79 0.39
N VAL A 86 -2.89 -8.99 -0.45
CA VAL A 86 -1.75 -8.15 -0.08
C VAL A 86 -2.26 -6.89 0.62
N VAL A 87 -1.51 -6.39 1.61
CA VAL A 87 -1.89 -5.21 2.39
C VAL A 87 -0.86 -4.10 2.23
N LEU A 88 -1.33 -2.92 1.83
CA LEU A 88 -0.57 -1.68 1.87
C LEU A 88 -1.12 -0.79 2.97
N ILE A 89 -0.28 -0.37 3.89
CA ILE A 89 -0.62 0.54 4.98
C ILE A 89 -0.07 1.94 4.70
N ASP A 90 -0.96 2.93 4.66
CA ASP A 90 -0.55 4.33 4.66
C ASP A 90 -0.18 4.74 6.09
N GLY A 91 1.12 4.84 6.34
CA GLY A 91 1.71 5.22 7.61
C GLY A 91 2.04 6.70 7.72
N ALA A 92 1.63 7.53 6.76
CA ALA A 92 2.04 8.93 6.70
C ALA A 92 1.72 9.72 7.98
N GLN A 93 0.62 9.41 8.66
CA GLN A 93 0.28 10.03 9.95
C GLN A 93 0.77 9.22 11.15
N ALA A 94 0.93 7.91 11.02
CA ALA A 94 1.33 7.06 12.12
C ALA A 94 2.84 7.18 12.43
N ALA A 95 3.67 7.17 11.39
CA ALA A 95 5.12 7.09 11.52
C ALA A 95 5.76 8.17 12.42
N PRO A 96 5.30 9.45 12.42
CA PRO A 96 5.85 10.46 13.32
C PRO A 96 5.37 10.33 14.77
N HIS A 97 4.33 9.55 15.08
CA HIS A 97 3.64 9.59 16.37
C HIS A 97 3.69 8.28 17.16
N ILE A 98 3.78 7.14 16.48
CA ILE A 98 3.77 5.82 17.12
C ILE A 98 4.93 4.97 16.63
N LYS A 99 5.40 4.06 17.48
CA LYS A 99 6.45 3.10 17.10
C LYS A 99 5.86 2.07 16.13
N ILE A 100 6.49 1.92 14.98
CA ILE A 100 6.11 0.96 13.96
C ILE A 100 7.17 -0.14 13.88
N ASP A 101 6.73 -1.40 13.91
CA ASP A 101 7.56 -2.56 13.62
C ASP A 101 6.90 -3.36 12.49
N VAL A 102 7.33 -3.09 11.27
CA VAL A 102 6.75 -3.68 10.05
C VAL A 102 6.97 -5.18 9.96
N GLN A 103 8.04 -5.70 10.58
CA GLN A 103 8.34 -7.14 10.60
C GLN A 103 7.45 -7.86 11.60
N ASN A 104 7.33 -7.34 12.82
CA ASN A 104 6.48 -7.93 13.86
C ASN A 104 5.00 -7.92 13.46
N LEU A 105 4.54 -6.87 12.77
CA LEU A 105 3.18 -6.74 12.25
C LEU A 105 2.95 -7.57 10.97
N ASP A 106 4.00 -8.13 10.38
CA ASP A 106 3.95 -8.85 9.09
C ASP A 106 3.30 -8.02 7.95
N ILE A 107 3.61 -6.71 7.91
CA ILE A 107 3.08 -5.78 6.90
C ILE A 107 3.71 -6.08 5.54
N ASP A 108 2.89 -6.12 4.48
CA ASP A 108 3.38 -6.36 3.12
C ASP A 108 4.01 -5.11 2.50
N PHE A 109 3.30 -3.96 2.58
CA PHE A 109 3.78 -2.64 2.17
C PHE A 109 3.43 -1.58 3.20
N TYR A 110 4.36 -0.66 3.46
CA TYR A 110 4.16 0.47 4.37
C TYR A 110 4.72 1.75 3.77
N VAL A 111 3.90 2.78 3.67
CA VAL A 111 4.25 4.04 3.03
C VAL A 111 4.35 5.17 4.05
N VAL A 112 5.37 6.01 3.92
CA VAL A 112 5.54 7.22 4.74
C VAL A 112 5.96 8.42 3.92
N SER A 113 5.56 9.61 4.35
CA SER A 113 5.92 10.89 3.73
C SER A 113 7.05 11.57 4.52
N GLY A 114 8.15 11.94 3.83
CA GLY A 114 9.32 12.51 4.47
C GLY A 114 9.04 13.81 5.23
N HIS A 115 8.22 14.72 4.66
CA HIS A 115 7.92 16.00 5.30
C HIS A 115 7.14 15.86 6.62
N LYS A 116 6.45 14.74 6.84
CA LYS A 116 5.78 14.46 8.13
C LYS A 116 6.75 13.85 9.17
N LEU A 117 7.91 13.38 8.72
CA LEU A 117 9.01 12.87 9.55
C LEU A 117 10.15 13.88 9.70
N MET A 118 9.85 15.19 9.65
CA MET A 118 10.84 16.28 9.73
C MET A 118 11.86 16.29 8.58
N GLY A 119 11.58 15.56 7.50
CA GLY A 119 12.39 15.54 6.28
C GLY A 119 11.90 16.55 5.25
N PRO A 120 12.55 16.63 4.08
CA PRO A 120 12.14 17.53 3.00
C PRO A 120 10.81 17.11 2.36
N THR A 121 10.18 18.06 1.66
CA THR A 121 9.06 17.77 0.76
C THR A 121 9.53 17.03 -0.49
N GLY A 122 8.63 16.29 -1.16
CA GLY A 122 8.94 15.56 -2.40
C GLY A 122 9.65 14.22 -2.20
N VAL A 123 9.89 13.82 -0.95
CA VAL A 123 10.51 12.53 -0.59
C VAL A 123 9.55 11.70 0.25
N GLY A 124 9.55 10.40 0.01
CA GLY A 124 8.83 9.41 0.80
C GLY A 124 9.56 8.08 0.79
N VAL A 125 9.12 7.16 1.63
CA VAL A 125 9.65 5.79 1.71
C VAL A 125 8.50 4.81 1.54
N LEU A 126 8.71 3.82 0.70
CA LEU A 126 7.89 2.62 0.61
C LEU A 126 8.70 1.45 1.14
N TYR A 127 8.30 0.90 2.28
CA TYR A 127 8.73 -0.42 2.70
C TYR A 127 7.92 -1.48 1.95
N GLY A 128 8.55 -2.58 1.58
CA GLY A 128 7.86 -3.74 1.01
C GLY A 128 8.62 -5.03 1.35
N LYS A 129 7.88 -6.13 1.54
CA LYS A 129 8.49 -7.45 1.64
C LYS A 129 9.24 -7.76 0.36
N GLU A 130 10.49 -8.20 0.46
CA GLU A 130 11.36 -8.48 -0.69
C GLU A 130 10.69 -9.37 -1.75
N LYS A 131 10.01 -10.44 -1.32
CA LYS A 131 9.25 -11.32 -2.22
C LYS A 131 8.20 -10.60 -3.07
N LEU A 132 7.59 -9.53 -2.55
CA LEU A 132 6.59 -8.74 -3.26
C LEU A 132 7.25 -7.68 -4.13
N LEU A 133 8.31 -7.04 -3.66
CA LEU A 133 9.08 -6.08 -4.45
C LEU A 133 9.65 -6.73 -5.71
N ASN A 134 10.14 -7.98 -5.62
CA ASN A 134 10.64 -8.74 -6.76
C ASN A 134 9.57 -9.06 -7.84
N LEU A 135 8.28 -8.95 -7.49
CA LEU A 135 7.18 -9.13 -8.44
C LEU A 135 6.76 -7.83 -9.14
N LEU A 136 7.20 -6.68 -8.63
CA LEU A 136 6.85 -5.39 -9.21
C LEU A 136 7.74 -5.08 -10.42
N PRO A 137 7.16 -4.60 -11.52
CA PRO A 137 7.96 -4.04 -12.61
C PRO A 137 8.60 -2.72 -12.13
N PRO A 138 9.71 -2.28 -12.77
CA PRO A 138 10.25 -0.95 -12.52
C PRO A 138 9.19 0.12 -12.74
N TYR A 139 9.06 1.05 -11.79
CA TYR A 139 8.10 2.17 -11.90
C TYR A 139 8.49 3.15 -13.00
N GLN A 140 9.80 3.40 -13.15
CA GLN A 140 10.37 4.24 -14.20
C GLN A 140 11.52 3.48 -14.86
N GLY A 141 11.68 3.65 -16.18
CA GLY A 141 12.83 3.13 -16.91
C GLY A 141 13.96 4.16 -16.96
N GLY A 142 15.19 3.69 -17.00
CA GLY A 142 16.38 4.54 -17.10
C GLY A 142 17.66 3.77 -16.85
N GLY A 143 18.79 4.45 -16.75
CA GLY A 143 20.07 3.87 -16.37
C GLY A 143 20.05 3.25 -14.98
N GLU A 144 21.16 2.74 -14.48
CA GLU A 144 21.37 2.17 -13.13
C GLU A 144 20.57 0.89 -12.80
N MET A 145 19.32 0.75 -13.31
CA MET A 145 18.46 -0.42 -13.08
C MET A 145 18.47 -1.42 -14.23
N ILE A 146 19.23 -1.14 -15.29
CA ILE A 146 19.30 -1.94 -16.50
C ILE A 146 20.34 -3.04 -16.33
N ASP A 147 20.00 -4.28 -16.73
CA ASP A 147 20.96 -5.37 -16.94
C ASP A 147 21.49 -5.34 -18.38
N GLN A 148 20.59 -5.33 -19.35
CA GLN A 148 20.92 -5.22 -20.76
C GLN A 148 19.92 -4.31 -21.48
N VAL A 149 20.42 -3.55 -22.47
CA VAL A 149 19.56 -2.75 -23.35
C VAL A 149 19.97 -2.93 -24.81
N THR A 150 18.99 -3.18 -25.65
CA THR A 150 19.09 -3.14 -27.12
C THR A 150 18.01 -2.20 -27.65
N PHE A 151 18.02 -1.92 -28.96
CA PHE A 151 16.95 -1.13 -29.56
C PHE A 151 15.58 -1.84 -29.53
N GLU A 152 15.56 -3.17 -29.41
CA GLU A 152 14.34 -3.97 -29.39
C GLU A 152 13.85 -4.31 -27.98
N LYS A 153 14.77 -4.42 -27.00
CA LYS A 153 14.45 -4.94 -25.66
C LYS A 153 15.38 -4.42 -24.59
N THR A 154 14.79 -4.20 -23.41
CA THR A 154 15.51 -3.93 -22.18
C THR A 154 15.22 -5.04 -21.17
N THR A 155 16.26 -5.50 -20.45
CA THR A 155 16.14 -6.32 -19.24
C THR A 155 16.62 -5.53 -18.04
N TYR A 156 16.06 -5.83 -16.87
CA TYR A 156 16.35 -5.09 -15.64
C TYR A 156 17.13 -5.96 -14.67
N ALA A 157 18.02 -5.33 -13.91
CA ALA A 157 18.76 -6.00 -12.86
C ALA A 157 17.83 -6.45 -11.72
N GLY A 158 18.24 -7.51 -11.00
CA GLY A 158 17.52 -7.97 -9.81
C GLY A 158 17.68 -6.99 -8.64
N LEU A 159 16.77 -7.08 -7.67
CA LEU A 159 16.88 -6.33 -6.42
C LEU A 159 18.02 -6.89 -5.53
N PRO A 160 18.66 -6.06 -4.67
CA PRO A 160 18.43 -4.62 -4.54
C PRO A 160 19.08 -3.84 -5.67
N LEU A 161 18.33 -2.90 -6.27
CA LEU A 161 18.92 -1.94 -7.20
C LEU A 161 19.75 -0.93 -6.38
N SER A 162 21.03 -0.82 -6.71
CA SER A 162 21.91 0.14 -6.04
C SER A 162 21.67 1.53 -6.60
N LEU A 163 20.97 2.39 -5.84
CA LEU A 163 20.82 3.82 -6.13
C LEU A 163 21.97 4.66 -5.52
N ILE A 164 23.13 4.05 -5.28
CA ILE A 164 24.23 4.66 -4.52
C ILE A 164 24.92 5.81 -5.29
N HIS A 165 24.61 6.01 -6.54
CA HIS A 165 25.29 6.99 -7.38
C HIS A 165 24.36 8.12 -7.84
N ILE A 166 23.73 8.79 -6.88
CA ILE A 166 23.12 10.10 -7.10
C ILE A 166 24.06 11.17 -6.56
#